data_80cc6b11d59f78e0b4038841954ade86
#
_entry.id   80cc6b11d59f78e0b4038841954ade86
#
_cell.length_a   1.000
_cell.length_b   1.000
_cell.length_c   1.000
_cell.angle_alpha   90.00
_cell.angle_beta   90.00
_cell.angle_gamma   90.00
#
_symmetry.space_group_name_H-M   'P 1'
#
loop_
_entity.id
_entity.type
_entity.pdbx_description
1 polymer ?
#
loop_
_entity_poly.entity_id
_entity_poly.type
_entity_poly.pdbx_seq_one_letter_code
_entity_poly.pdbx_strand_id
1 'polypeptide(L)'
;MRRIFIVALLLAVPGLLPGQTAECGMVAGCVQQGPARSYEPDNLFDYMDGNAEGYLVYRFVGMKGITCKCGDDSFVIDISEMGSPEFAFGIFSANRDQRADVEPIGMGGQVLPRRATFAKGKYYVEVAASPAKDHTSTLRAYVAAIEKTIEGQSTPPEQISWFPKDGLVPGSVRLVPESVLGLRMLKSGYIGQYDFGKAFLVTEASPEAAAATIVKFKERVGQTTPVGIGDEAFTGADKYLDGLCVFRKGRYIGGFANLKGGRDVTAEASQLAASLK
;
A
#
# COMPACT_ATOMS: atom_id res chain seq x y z
N MET A 1 -11.38 -29.38 -61.37
CA MET A 1 -10.26 -28.69 -60.69
C MET A 1 -10.80 -28.01 -59.42
N ARG A 2 -10.58 -28.65 -58.25
CA ARG A 2 -11.05 -28.14 -56.95
C ARG A 2 -9.88 -27.36 -56.33
N ARG A 3 -10.05 -26.04 -56.19
CA ARG A 3 -9.05 -25.19 -55.50
C ARG A 3 -9.26 -25.31 -53.99
N ILE A 4 -8.29 -25.87 -53.29
CA ILE A 4 -8.24 -25.94 -51.83
C ILE A 4 -7.66 -24.57 -51.35
N PHE A 5 -8.48 -23.76 -50.63
CA PHE A 5 -7.99 -22.57 -49.90
C PHE A 5 -7.50 -23.03 -48.55
N ILE A 6 -6.20 -22.97 -48.32
CA ILE A 6 -5.61 -23.14 -47.00
C ILE A 6 -5.71 -21.80 -46.29
N VAL A 7 -6.62 -21.73 -45.31
CA VAL A 7 -6.69 -20.61 -44.37
C VAL A 7 -5.63 -20.83 -43.32
N ALA A 8 -4.56 -20.06 -43.39
CA ALA A 8 -3.55 -20.02 -42.33
C ALA A 8 -4.13 -19.28 -41.12
N LEU A 9 -4.48 -20.03 -40.08
CA LEU A 9 -4.88 -19.50 -38.78
C LEU A 9 -3.63 -18.95 -38.07
N LEU A 10 -3.40 -17.64 -38.13
CA LEU A 10 -2.39 -16.96 -37.30
C LEU A 10 -2.85 -17.01 -35.84
N LEU A 11 -2.33 -17.97 -35.09
CA LEU A 11 -2.39 -17.96 -33.63
C LEU A 11 -1.58 -16.75 -33.15
N ALA A 12 -2.27 -15.66 -32.80
CA ALA A 12 -1.69 -14.56 -32.04
C ALA A 12 -1.29 -15.14 -30.67
N VAL A 13 -0.01 -15.40 -30.48
CA VAL A 13 0.58 -15.62 -29.15
C VAL A 13 0.34 -14.33 -28.39
N PRO A 14 -0.35 -14.33 -27.23
CA PRO A 14 -0.43 -13.13 -26.41
C PRO A 14 1.02 -12.78 -26.03
N GLY A 15 1.54 -11.71 -26.63
CA GLY A 15 2.83 -11.17 -26.25
C GLY A 15 2.79 -10.87 -24.77
N LEU A 16 3.63 -11.55 -23.97
CA LEU A 16 3.94 -11.08 -22.63
C LEU A 16 4.36 -9.61 -22.78
N LEU A 17 3.57 -8.71 -22.24
CA LEU A 17 3.99 -7.34 -22.05
C LEU A 17 5.36 -7.39 -21.35
N PRO A 18 6.37 -6.68 -21.82
CA PRO A 18 7.67 -6.67 -21.15
C PRO A 18 7.43 -6.14 -19.74
N GLY A 19 7.43 -7.08 -18.77
CA GLY A 19 7.30 -6.70 -17.37
C GLY A 19 8.40 -5.73 -17.02
N GLN A 20 8.08 -4.74 -16.21
CA GLN A 20 9.02 -3.71 -15.78
C GLN A 20 10.30 -4.39 -15.25
N THR A 21 11.45 -4.06 -15.81
CA THR A 21 12.75 -4.62 -15.43
C THR A 21 13.73 -3.50 -15.20
N ALA A 22 14.54 -3.63 -14.16
CA ALA A 22 15.70 -2.77 -13.98
C ALA A 22 16.89 -3.32 -14.80
N GLU A 23 17.80 -2.44 -15.16
CA GLU A 23 19.06 -2.78 -15.79
C GLU A 23 20.19 -2.09 -15.04
N CYS A 24 21.29 -2.80 -14.78
CA CYS A 24 22.41 -2.23 -14.04
C CYS A 24 23.06 -1.05 -14.78
N GLY A 25 23.05 -1.08 -16.12
CA GLY A 25 23.56 -0.01 -16.96
C GLY A 25 22.82 1.32 -16.87
N MET A 26 21.67 1.39 -16.17
CA MET A 26 21.00 2.64 -15.84
C MET A 26 21.90 3.59 -15.02
N VAL A 27 22.86 3.03 -14.29
CA VAL A 27 23.88 3.79 -13.58
C VAL A 27 25.25 3.47 -14.20
N ALA A 28 25.98 4.49 -14.63
CA ALA A 28 27.26 4.33 -15.32
C ALA A 28 28.27 3.58 -14.43
N GLY A 29 29.01 2.65 -15.03
CA GLY A 29 30.03 1.84 -14.35
C GLY A 29 29.46 0.67 -13.53
N CYS A 30 28.17 0.43 -13.59
CA CYS A 30 27.53 -0.72 -12.94
C CYS A 30 27.27 -1.84 -13.95
N VAL A 31 27.50 -3.08 -13.53
CA VAL A 31 27.29 -4.29 -14.33
C VAL A 31 26.48 -5.32 -13.55
N GLN A 32 25.72 -6.14 -14.25
CA GLN A 32 24.93 -7.19 -13.60
C GLN A 32 25.85 -8.30 -13.08
N GLN A 33 25.57 -8.72 -11.85
CA GLN A 33 26.23 -9.84 -11.19
C GLN A 33 25.23 -10.99 -11.01
N GLY A 34 25.52 -12.12 -11.64
CA GLY A 34 24.64 -13.29 -11.60
C GLY A 34 23.39 -13.16 -12.46
N PRO A 35 22.52 -14.18 -12.46
CA PRO A 35 21.28 -14.18 -13.23
C PRO A 35 20.24 -13.24 -12.64
N ALA A 36 19.33 -12.78 -13.48
CA ALA A 36 18.10 -12.14 -13.01
C ALA A 36 17.24 -13.15 -12.24
N ARG A 37 16.52 -12.65 -11.23
CA ARG A 37 15.62 -13.44 -10.38
C ARG A 37 14.18 -13.14 -10.78
N SER A 38 13.30 -14.13 -10.65
CA SER A 38 11.87 -13.96 -10.82
C SER A 38 11.15 -14.82 -9.80
N TYR A 39 10.17 -14.22 -9.11
CA TYR A 39 9.35 -14.91 -8.11
C TYR A 39 7.89 -14.62 -8.33
N GLU A 40 7.08 -15.64 -8.06
CA GLU A 40 5.63 -15.62 -8.05
C GLU A 40 5.12 -15.88 -6.61
N PRO A 41 3.82 -15.74 -6.31
CA PRO A 41 3.31 -15.96 -4.95
C PRO A 41 3.72 -17.31 -4.34
N ASP A 42 3.76 -18.37 -5.15
CA ASP A 42 4.01 -19.74 -4.68
C ASP A 42 5.47 -19.99 -4.27
N ASN A 43 6.42 -19.22 -4.80
CA ASN A 43 7.85 -19.39 -4.52
C ASN A 43 8.54 -18.17 -3.91
N LEU A 44 7.79 -17.16 -3.49
CA LEU A 44 8.35 -15.95 -2.86
C LEU A 44 9.08 -16.28 -1.55
N PHE A 45 8.60 -17.29 -0.81
CA PHE A 45 9.24 -17.75 0.44
C PHE A 45 10.67 -18.27 0.24
N ASP A 46 11.00 -18.81 -0.95
CA ASP A 46 12.36 -19.27 -1.26
C ASP A 46 13.39 -18.12 -1.24
N TYR A 47 12.91 -16.88 -1.41
CA TYR A 47 13.75 -15.68 -1.43
C TYR A 47 13.65 -14.83 -0.17
N MET A 48 12.44 -14.67 0.36
CA MET A 48 12.15 -13.72 1.44
C MET A 48 11.89 -14.38 2.80
N ASP A 49 11.88 -15.71 2.87
CA ASP A 49 11.49 -16.44 4.08
C ASP A 49 10.17 -15.89 4.65
N GLY A 50 10.08 -15.72 5.97
CA GLY A 50 8.89 -15.19 6.64
C GLY A 50 8.46 -13.76 6.21
N ASN A 51 9.34 -12.99 5.56
CA ASN A 51 8.98 -11.67 5.05
C ASN A 51 8.02 -11.74 3.85
N ALA A 52 7.93 -12.89 3.17
CA ALA A 52 7.01 -13.10 2.04
C ALA A 52 5.54 -12.81 2.41
N GLU A 53 5.11 -13.17 3.64
CA GLU A 53 3.75 -12.89 4.12
C GLU A 53 3.42 -11.40 4.04
N GLY A 54 4.39 -10.53 4.36
CA GLY A 54 4.26 -9.07 4.28
C GLY A 54 4.00 -8.55 2.87
N TYR A 55 4.35 -9.30 1.83
CA TYR A 55 4.05 -9.00 0.43
C TYR A 55 2.71 -9.63 -0.01
N LEU A 56 2.47 -10.88 0.36
CA LEU A 56 1.28 -11.63 -0.04
C LEU A 56 -0.02 -10.97 0.44
N VAL A 57 -0.04 -10.41 1.65
CA VAL A 57 -1.21 -9.68 2.18
C VAL A 57 -1.55 -8.43 1.36
N TYR A 58 -0.57 -7.83 0.66
CA TYR A 58 -0.78 -6.73 -0.29
C TYR A 58 -1.04 -7.22 -1.71
N ARG A 59 -1.52 -8.47 -1.88
CA ARG A 59 -1.85 -9.08 -3.17
C ARG A 59 -0.68 -9.03 -4.15
N PHE A 60 0.46 -9.49 -3.70
CA PHE A 60 1.63 -9.68 -4.54
C PHE A 60 1.31 -10.55 -5.76
N VAL A 61 1.74 -10.10 -6.94
CA VAL A 61 1.53 -10.77 -8.23
C VAL A 61 2.81 -11.43 -8.72
N GLY A 62 3.94 -10.75 -8.57
CA GLY A 62 5.24 -11.25 -8.99
C GLY A 62 6.34 -10.24 -8.72
N MET A 63 7.58 -10.70 -8.75
CA MET A 63 8.76 -9.86 -8.57
C MET A 63 9.83 -10.21 -9.60
N LYS A 64 10.52 -9.18 -10.08
CA LYS A 64 11.75 -9.30 -10.85
C LYS A 64 12.88 -8.61 -10.12
N GLY A 65 14.01 -9.29 -10.00
CA GLY A 65 15.17 -8.77 -9.28
C GLY A 65 16.47 -8.99 -10.02
N ILE A 66 17.41 -8.07 -9.82
CA ILE A 66 18.79 -8.17 -10.31
C ILE A 66 19.75 -7.74 -9.21
N THR A 67 21.00 -8.16 -9.34
CA THR A 67 22.10 -7.64 -8.52
C THR A 67 23.07 -6.90 -9.41
N CYS A 68 23.42 -5.68 -9.05
CA CYS A 68 24.33 -4.81 -9.77
C CYS A 68 25.62 -4.62 -8.97
N LYS A 69 26.75 -4.70 -9.63
CA LYS A 69 28.08 -4.40 -9.09
C LYS A 69 28.57 -3.08 -9.67
N CYS A 70 28.91 -2.12 -8.78
CA CYS A 70 29.45 -0.80 -9.14
C CYS A 70 30.79 -0.60 -8.42
N GLY A 71 31.91 -0.98 -9.05
CA GLY A 71 33.18 -1.09 -8.34
C GLY A 71 33.12 -2.14 -7.24
N ASP A 72 33.39 -1.75 -5.99
CA ASP A 72 33.29 -2.65 -4.81
C ASP A 72 31.89 -2.72 -4.21
N ASP A 73 30.98 -1.85 -4.63
CA ASP A 73 29.64 -1.77 -4.09
C ASP A 73 28.67 -2.70 -4.83
N SER A 74 27.67 -3.20 -4.10
CA SER A 74 26.63 -4.07 -4.66
C SER A 74 25.25 -3.50 -4.36
N PHE A 75 24.36 -3.59 -5.35
CA PHE A 75 22.98 -3.11 -5.28
C PHE A 75 22.04 -4.23 -5.68
N VAL A 76 21.15 -4.62 -4.78
CA VAL A 76 20.06 -5.55 -5.07
C VAL A 76 18.84 -4.73 -5.40
N ILE A 77 18.30 -4.91 -6.59
CA ILE A 77 17.12 -4.17 -7.09
C ILE A 77 16.01 -5.18 -7.26
N ASP A 78 14.90 -4.96 -6.58
CA ASP A 78 13.70 -5.77 -6.67
C ASP A 78 12.51 -4.89 -7.04
N ILE A 79 11.77 -5.28 -8.10
CA ILE A 79 10.56 -4.64 -8.58
C ILE A 79 9.41 -5.62 -8.40
N SER A 80 8.55 -5.34 -7.44
CA SER A 80 7.39 -6.16 -7.08
C SER A 80 6.12 -5.59 -7.69
N GLU A 81 5.40 -6.40 -8.45
CA GLU A 81 4.06 -6.09 -8.94
C GLU A 81 3.04 -6.46 -7.88
N MET A 82 2.16 -5.53 -7.54
CA MET A 82 1.09 -5.69 -6.58
C MET A 82 -0.26 -5.71 -7.29
N GLY A 83 -1.31 -6.20 -6.64
CA GLY A 83 -2.64 -6.34 -7.26
C GLY A 83 -3.31 -5.02 -7.67
N SER A 84 -2.84 -3.88 -7.15
CA SER A 84 -3.32 -2.54 -7.53
C SER A 84 -2.35 -1.46 -7.06
N PRO A 85 -2.51 -0.20 -7.54
CA PRO A 85 -1.74 0.94 -7.04
C PRO A 85 -1.89 1.18 -5.54
N GLU A 86 -3.08 0.96 -4.98
CA GLU A 86 -3.31 1.10 -3.53
C GLU A 86 -2.48 0.09 -2.74
N PHE A 87 -2.36 -1.15 -3.22
CA PHE A 87 -1.53 -2.16 -2.55
C PHE A 87 -0.04 -1.87 -2.71
N ALA A 88 0.42 -1.36 -3.85
CA ALA A 88 1.80 -0.91 -4.02
C ALA A 88 2.14 0.26 -3.07
N PHE A 89 1.24 1.23 -2.94
CA PHE A 89 1.39 2.30 -1.95
C PHE A 89 1.29 1.76 -0.52
N GLY A 90 0.43 0.77 -0.29
CA GLY A 90 0.24 0.14 1.01
C GLY A 90 1.50 -0.52 1.54
N ILE A 91 2.15 -1.36 0.73
CA ILE A 91 3.40 -2.03 1.13
C ILE A 91 4.55 -1.03 1.29
N PHE A 92 4.65 0.01 0.44
CA PHE A 92 5.59 1.10 0.65
C PHE A 92 5.38 1.76 2.01
N SER A 93 4.14 2.14 2.34
CA SER A 93 3.79 2.81 3.59
C SER A 93 4.04 1.93 4.82
N ALA A 94 3.94 0.60 4.69
CA ALA A 94 4.25 -0.35 5.76
C ALA A 94 5.76 -0.53 5.98
N ASN A 95 6.55 -0.52 4.89
CA ASN A 95 7.97 -0.86 4.92
C ASN A 95 8.91 0.35 5.05
N ARG A 96 8.40 1.59 4.89
CA ARG A 96 9.21 2.80 5.02
C ARG A 96 9.70 3.03 6.44
N ASP A 97 10.82 3.72 6.62
CA ASP A 97 11.23 4.24 7.94
C ASP A 97 10.30 5.40 8.32
N GLN A 98 9.55 5.22 9.42
CA GLN A 98 8.59 6.21 9.91
C GLN A 98 9.25 7.50 10.46
N ARG A 99 10.57 7.47 10.70
CA ARG A 99 11.37 8.60 11.21
C ARG A 99 11.94 9.46 10.09
N ALA A 100 11.90 8.99 8.86
CA ALA A 100 12.41 9.71 7.69
C ALA A 100 11.25 10.24 6.83
N ASP A 101 11.47 11.38 6.20
CA ASP A 101 10.50 12.01 5.34
C ASP A 101 10.19 11.17 4.09
N VAL A 102 8.99 11.31 3.58
CA VAL A 102 8.58 10.77 2.28
C VAL A 102 8.88 11.80 1.21
N GLU A 103 9.63 11.38 0.20
CA GLU A 103 9.99 12.19 -0.95
C GLU A 103 8.96 12.02 -2.10
N PRO A 104 8.81 13.03 -2.98
CA PRO A 104 7.89 12.96 -4.12
C PRO A 104 8.46 12.12 -5.27
N ILE A 105 8.68 10.84 -5.00
CA ILE A 105 9.14 9.81 -5.95
C ILE A 105 7.96 8.88 -6.19
N GLY A 106 7.41 8.87 -7.40
CA GLY A 106 6.17 8.16 -7.69
C GLY A 106 5.04 8.59 -6.74
N MET A 107 4.29 7.63 -6.19
CA MET A 107 3.24 7.85 -5.18
C MET A 107 3.81 8.19 -3.79
N GLY A 108 5.10 7.96 -3.58
CA GLY A 108 5.88 8.19 -2.38
C GLY A 108 7.12 7.33 -2.39
N GLY A 109 8.24 7.88 -1.93
CA GLY A 109 9.51 7.17 -1.84
C GLY A 109 10.37 7.64 -0.68
N GLN A 110 11.45 6.90 -0.42
CA GLN A 110 12.49 7.25 0.53
C GLN A 110 13.85 6.82 -0.03
N VAL A 111 14.86 7.65 0.17
CA VAL A 111 16.26 7.30 -0.12
C VAL A 111 17.06 7.46 1.16
N LEU A 112 17.44 6.34 1.75
CA LEU A 112 18.26 6.24 2.96
C LEU A 112 19.68 5.79 2.57
N PRO A 113 20.68 5.89 3.46
CA PRO A 113 22.08 5.58 3.12
C PRO A 113 22.33 4.19 2.52
N ARG A 114 21.49 3.20 2.83
CA ARG A 114 21.67 1.80 2.39
C ARG A 114 20.47 1.18 1.71
N ARG A 115 19.36 1.92 1.60
CA ARG A 115 18.13 1.41 1.04
C ARG A 115 17.34 2.56 0.42
N ALA A 116 16.81 2.34 -0.76
CA ALA A 116 15.80 3.20 -1.35
C ALA A 116 14.56 2.39 -1.67
N THR A 117 13.38 2.99 -1.44
CA THR A 117 12.09 2.36 -1.75
C THR A 117 11.14 3.39 -2.32
N PHE A 118 10.27 2.97 -3.24
CA PHE A 118 9.17 3.81 -3.70
C PHE A 118 8.03 2.97 -4.29
N ALA A 119 6.86 3.60 -4.44
CA ALA A 119 5.73 3.01 -5.14
C ALA A 119 5.32 3.87 -6.34
N LYS A 120 5.04 3.24 -7.48
CA LYS A 120 4.49 3.91 -8.67
C LYS A 120 3.59 2.95 -9.45
N GLY A 121 2.39 3.42 -9.85
CA GLY A 121 1.40 2.51 -10.42
C GLY A 121 1.19 1.31 -9.50
N LYS A 122 1.17 0.12 -10.03
CA LYS A 122 1.03 -1.13 -9.26
C LYS A 122 2.36 -1.73 -8.76
N TYR A 123 3.47 -0.98 -8.87
CA TYR A 123 4.79 -1.49 -8.53
C TYR A 123 5.32 -0.88 -7.24
N TYR A 124 5.89 -1.74 -6.42
CA TYR A 124 6.74 -1.41 -5.28
C TYR A 124 8.19 -1.75 -5.62
N VAL A 125 9.07 -0.80 -5.47
CA VAL A 125 10.49 -0.93 -5.80
C VAL A 125 11.33 -0.81 -4.54
N GLU A 126 12.28 -1.71 -4.40
CA GLU A 126 13.31 -1.67 -3.37
C GLU A 126 14.70 -1.78 -4.00
N VAL A 127 15.62 -0.94 -3.56
CA VAL A 127 17.04 -1.01 -3.90
C VAL A 127 17.82 -1.05 -2.59
N ALA A 128 18.49 -2.18 -2.33
CA ALA A 128 19.33 -2.36 -1.15
C ALA A 128 20.81 -2.31 -1.52
N ALA A 129 21.63 -1.62 -0.74
CA ALA A 129 23.04 -1.42 -1.01
C ALA A 129 23.96 -2.04 0.06
N SER A 130 25.10 -2.58 -0.36
CA SER A 130 26.19 -3.09 0.46
C SER A 130 27.55 -2.70 -0.11
N PRO A 131 28.64 -2.63 0.71
CA PRO A 131 28.69 -2.85 2.16
C PRO A 131 28.03 -1.73 2.97
N ALA A 132 28.11 -1.80 4.30
CA ALA A 132 27.48 -0.85 5.22
C ALA A 132 28.19 0.51 5.25
N LYS A 133 27.91 1.35 4.22
CA LYS A 133 28.35 2.75 4.10
C LYS A 133 27.25 3.60 3.45
N ASP A 134 27.46 4.87 3.24
CA ASP A 134 26.52 5.74 2.55
C ASP A 134 26.58 5.52 1.03
N HIS A 135 25.45 5.12 0.44
CA HIS A 135 25.24 4.90 -0.99
C HIS A 135 24.16 5.84 -1.58
N THR A 136 23.76 6.86 -0.83
CA THR A 136 22.62 7.74 -1.19
C THR A 136 22.71 8.24 -2.64
N SER A 137 23.88 8.65 -3.12
CA SER A 137 24.05 9.16 -4.49
C SER A 137 23.71 8.11 -5.54
N THR A 138 24.24 6.90 -5.42
CA THR A 138 23.97 5.80 -6.37
C THR A 138 22.54 5.30 -6.27
N LEU A 139 22.00 5.21 -5.05
CA LEU A 139 20.59 4.86 -4.83
C LEU A 139 19.64 5.86 -5.49
N ARG A 140 19.92 7.16 -5.38
CA ARG A 140 19.14 8.21 -6.09
C ARG A 140 19.22 8.06 -7.60
N ALA A 141 20.39 7.73 -8.14
CA ALA A 141 20.56 7.51 -9.58
C ALA A 141 19.71 6.32 -10.06
N TYR A 142 19.73 5.18 -9.35
CA TYR A 142 18.88 4.04 -9.66
C TYR A 142 17.39 4.37 -9.56
N VAL A 143 16.96 4.97 -8.44
CA VAL A 143 15.56 5.36 -8.24
C VAL A 143 15.07 6.26 -9.38
N ALA A 144 15.82 7.31 -9.73
CA ALA A 144 15.45 8.24 -10.79
C ALA A 144 15.38 7.57 -12.17
N ALA A 145 16.24 6.58 -12.44
CA ALA A 145 16.24 5.84 -13.68
C ALA A 145 15.07 4.85 -13.75
N ILE A 146 14.87 4.06 -12.69
CA ILE A 146 13.80 3.05 -12.61
C ILE A 146 12.43 3.72 -12.63
N GLU A 147 12.25 4.83 -11.88
CA GLU A 147 10.97 5.54 -11.83
C GLU A 147 10.47 5.95 -13.22
N LYS A 148 11.38 6.35 -14.12
CA LYS A 148 11.04 6.73 -15.49
C LYS A 148 10.55 5.57 -16.36
N THR A 149 10.96 4.34 -16.05
CA THR A 149 10.54 3.14 -16.79
C THR A 149 9.20 2.58 -16.32
N ILE A 150 8.78 2.93 -15.10
CA ILE A 150 7.52 2.45 -14.54
C ILE A 150 6.37 3.36 -14.97
N GLU A 151 5.37 2.76 -15.59
CA GLU A 151 4.13 3.44 -15.96
C GLU A 151 3.10 3.39 -14.83
N GLY A 152 2.13 4.30 -14.87
CA GLY A 152 1.01 4.37 -13.93
C GLY A 152 1.05 5.62 -13.06
N GLN A 153 0.10 5.68 -12.12
CA GLN A 153 -0.08 6.86 -11.28
C GLN A 153 1.13 7.14 -10.39
N SER A 154 1.43 8.44 -10.24
CA SER A 154 2.49 8.96 -9.37
C SER A 154 1.93 9.79 -8.21
N THR A 155 0.62 9.84 -8.04
CA THR A 155 -0.04 10.49 -6.90
C THR A 155 -0.50 9.46 -5.89
N PRO A 156 -0.32 9.70 -4.58
CA PRO A 156 -0.85 8.81 -3.56
C PRO A 156 -2.37 8.56 -3.73
N PRO A 157 -2.92 7.46 -3.18
CA PRO A 157 -4.36 7.23 -3.15
C PRO A 157 -5.10 8.43 -2.53
N GLU A 158 -6.21 8.85 -3.16
CA GLU A 158 -6.96 10.05 -2.74
C GLU A 158 -7.48 9.94 -1.30
N GLN A 159 -7.74 8.73 -0.82
CA GLN A 159 -8.22 8.43 0.53
C GLN A 159 -7.31 8.98 1.62
N ILE A 160 -6.01 9.15 1.34
CA ILE A 160 -5.06 9.74 2.29
C ILE A 160 -5.42 11.19 2.60
N SER A 161 -5.95 11.91 1.63
CA SER A 161 -6.33 13.32 1.77
C SER A 161 -7.66 13.52 2.52
N TRP A 162 -8.47 12.46 2.67
CA TRP A 162 -9.79 12.54 3.31
C TRP A 162 -9.71 12.64 4.84
N PHE A 163 -8.60 12.21 5.44
CA PHE A 163 -8.40 12.24 6.88
C PHE A 163 -8.26 13.68 7.38
N PRO A 164 -9.01 14.09 8.42
CA PRO A 164 -8.84 15.40 9.07
C PRO A 164 -7.39 15.66 9.46
N LYS A 165 -6.91 16.87 9.24
CA LYS A 165 -5.50 17.21 9.45
C LYS A 165 -5.14 17.49 10.90
N ASP A 166 -6.11 17.98 11.68
CA ASP A 166 -5.90 18.35 13.08
C ASP A 166 -5.57 17.12 13.93
N GLY A 167 -4.42 17.13 14.59
CA GLY A 167 -3.93 16.01 15.40
C GLY A 167 -3.46 14.80 14.61
N LEU A 168 -3.52 14.82 13.27
CA LEU A 168 -3.01 13.72 12.44
C LEU A 168 -1.48 13.73 12.44
N VAL A 169 -0.88 12.60 12.82
CA VAL A 169 0.57 12.42 12.73
C VAL A 169 0.96 12.42 11.24
N PRO A 170 1.87 13.31 10.80
CA PRO A 170 2.26 13.41 9.41
C PRO A 170 2.71 12.06 8.81
N GLY A 171 2.19 11.74 7.61
CA GLY A 171 2.53 10.51 6.91
C GLY A 171 2.05 9.21 7.57
N SER A 172 1.21 9.27 8.61
CA SER A 172 0.73 8.07 9.31
C SER A 172 -0.42 7.35 8.61
N VAL A 173 -1.08 8.00 7.65
CA VAL A 173 -2.17 7.36 6.90
C VAL A 173 -1.60 6.27 6.00
N ARG A 174 -2.08 5.05 6.20
CA ARG A 174 -1.62 3.89 5.46
C ARG A 174 -2.75 2.92 5.16
N LEU A 175 -2.64 2.17 4.08
CA LEU A 175 -3.53 1.06 3.80
C LEU A 175 -3.18 -0.12 4.72
N VAL A 176 -4.21 -0.69 5.34
CA VAL A 176 -4.16 -1.96 6.06
C VAL A 176 -4.91 -2.97 5.20
N PRO A 177 -4.23 -3.99 4.66
CA PRO A 177 -4.82 -4.87 3.65
C PRO A 177 -5.82 -5.86 4.23
N GLU A 178 -5.73 -6.14 5.53
CA GLU A 178 -6.61 -7.09 6.23
C GLU A 178 -6.84 -6.67 7.68
N SER A 179 -8.04 -6.95 8.20
CA SER A 179 -8.38 -6.79 9.63
C SER A 179 -8.08 -5.39 10.17
N VAL A 180 -8.63 -4.36 9.53
CA VAL A 180 -8.52 -2.96 9.99
C VAL A 180 -8.88 -2.87 11.47
N LEU A 181 -8.08 -2.17 12.28
CA LEU A 181 -8.17 -2.15 13.75
C LEU A 181 -8.08 -3.54 14.43
N GLY A 182 -7.57 -4.57 13.76
CA GLY A 182 -7.56 -5.94 14.25
C GLY A 182 -8.92 -6.66 14.13
N LEU A 183 -9.88 -6.07 13.44
CA LEU A 183 -11.23 -6.60 13.29
C LEU A 183 -11.39 -7.32 11.95
N ARG A 184 -11.55 -8.65 11.96
CA ARG A 184 -11.72 -9.46 10.73
C ARG A 184 -12.91 -9.06 9.86
N MET A 185 -13.93 -8.41 10.45
CA MET A 185 -15.09 -7.90 9.70
C MET A 185 -14.75 -6.65 8.88
N LEU A 186 -13.71 -5.90 9.24
CA LEU A 186 -13.19 -4.76 8.51
C LEU A 186 -12.01 -5.23 7.65
N LYS A 187 -12.29 -5.68 6.42
CA LYS A 187 -11.31 -6.40 5.59
C LYS A 187 -10.12 -5.53 5.24
N SER A 188 -10.28 -4.58 4.35
CA SER A 188 -9.22 -3.69 3.88
C SER A 188 -9.64 -2.25 4.04
N GLY A 189 -8.73 -1.37 4.44
CA GLY A 189 -9.04 0.04 4.61
C GLY A 189 -7.83 0.86 5.05
N TYR A 190 -8.05 2.13 5.27
CA TYR A 190 -7.01 3.06 5.68
C TYR A 190 -7.08 3.32 7.19
N ILE A 191 -5.91 3.49 7.81
CA ILE A 191 -5.76 3.92 9.20
C ILE A 191 -4.87 5.15 9.23
N GLY A 192 -5.27 6.20 9.95
CA GLY A 192 -4.45 7.36 10.31
C GLY A 192 -4.21 7.39 11.82
N GLN A 193 -2.97 7.68 12.23
CA GLN A 193 -2.62 7.83 13.63
C GLN A 193 -2.82 9.27 14.07
N TYR A 194 -3.50 9.46 15.19
CA TYR A 194 -3.70 10.74 15.85
C TYR A 194 -3.06 10.72 17.24
N ASP A 195 -2.77 11.87 17.80
CA ASP A 195 -2.25 12.03 19.17
C ASP A 195 -3.21 11.45 20.22
N PHE A 196 -4.51 11.47 19.93
CA PHE A 196 -5.60 11.03 20.79
C PHE A 196 -6.19 9.66 20.44
N GLY A 197 -5.78 9.02 19.33
CA GLY A 197 -6.37 7.75 18.91
C GLY A 197 -6.01 7.38 17.46
N LYS A 198 -6.89 6.64 16.81
CA LYS A 198 -6.74 6.22 15.41
C LYS A 198 -8.02 6.48 14.63
N ALA A 199 -7.90 7.18 13.50
CA ALA A 199 -8.98 7.17 12.52
C ALA A 199 -8.88 5.95 11.62
N PHE A 200 -10.02 5.50 11.09
CA PHE A 200 -10.08 4.42 10.11
C PHE A 200 -11.14 4.69 9.05
N LEU A 201 -10.93 4.11 7.87
CA LEU A 201 -11.87 4.19 6.75
C LEU A 201 -11.82 2.90 5.95
N VAL A 202 -12.96 2.23 5.83
CA VAL A 202 -13.16 1.01 5.06
C VAL A 202 -14.16 1.29 3.94
N THR A 203 -13.88 0.77 2.75
CA THR A 203 -14.79 0.83 1.61
C THR A 203 -15.36 -0.56 1.39
N GLU A 204 -16.65 -0.73 1.61
CA GLU A 204 -17.36 -1.99 1.37
C GLU A 204 -17.79 -2.12 -0.11
N ALA A 205 -18.17 -3.31 -0.50
CA ALA A 205 -18.61 -3.60 -1.87
C ALA A 205 -19.88 -2.82 -2.26
N SER A 206 -20.78 -2.60 -1.31
CA SER A 206 -22.05 -1.86 -1.51
C SER A 206 -22.50 -1.18 -0.21
N PRO A 207 -23.47 -0.26 -0.29
CA PRO A 207 -24.12 0.33 0.89
C PRO A 207 -24.78 -0.72 1.79
N GLU A 208 -25.35 -1.78 1.23
CA GLU A 208 -25.99 -2.89 1.98
C GLU A 208 -24.92 -3.70 2.74
N ALA A 209 -23.77 -3.94 2.12
CA ALA A 209 -22.64 -4.60 2.79
C ALA A 209 -22.13 -3.74 3.98
N ALA A 210 -22.03 -2.42 3.78
CA ALA A 210 -21.67 -1.49 4.84
C ALA A 210 -22.70 -1.48 5.98
N ALA A 211 -24.00 -1.50 5.67
CA ALA A 211 -25.07 -1.60 6.66
C ALA A 211 -24.98 -2.92 7.45
N ALA A 212 -24.69 -4.04 6.80
CA ALA A 212 -24.49 -5.31 7.49
C ALA A 212 -23.25 -5.31 8.38
N THR A 213 -22.18 -4.64 7.96
CA THR A 213 -20.93 -4.54 8.75
C THR A 213 -21.13 -3.64 9.98
N ILE A 214 -21.85 -2.51 9.88
CA ILE A 214 -22.08 -1.63 11.04
C ILE A 214 -22.98 -2.30 12.10
N VAL A 215 -23.93 -3.16 11.70
CA VAL A 215 -24.70 -3.97 12.63
C VAL A 215 -23.78 -4.89 13.45
N LYS A 216 -22.90 -5.64 12.80
CA LYS A 216 -21.91 -6.49 13.48
C LYS A 216 -20.99 -5.68 14.40
N PHE A 217 -20.66 -4.45 14.01
CA PHE A 217 -19.85 -3.57 14.85
C PHE A 217 -20.60 -3.19 16.13
N LYS A 218 -21.90 -2.83 16.04
CA LYS A 218 -22.75 -2.53 17.20
C LYS A 218 -22.91 -3.75 18.11
N GLU A 219 -23.17 -4.94 17.54
CA GLU A 219 -23.25 -6.19 18.31
C GLU A 219 -21.99 -6.46 19.11
N ARG A 220 -20.82 -6.21 18.53
CA ARG A 220 -19.53 -6.37 19.20
C ARG A 220 -19.34 -5.37 20.33
N VAL A 221 -19.67 -4.10 20.11
CA VAL A 221 -19.52 -3.02 21.11
C VAL A 221 -20.55 -3.17 22.25
N GLY A 222 -21.74 -3.66 21.93
CA GLY A 222 -22.85 -3.84 22.89
C GLY A 222 -23.56 -2.52 23.17
N GLN A 223 -23.14 -1.80 24.22
CA GLN A 223 -23.76 -0.52 24.57
C GLN A 223 -23.29 0.62 23.67
N THR A 224 -24.20 1.22 22.90
CA THR A 224 -23.91 2.30 21.96
C THR A 224 -24.84 3.47 22.15
N THR A 225 -24.34 4.70 21.89
CA THR A 225 -25.13 5.92 21.87
C THR A 225 -25.18 6.46 20.43
N PRO A 226 -26.36 6.62 19.81
CA PRO A 226 -26.49 7.17 18.46
C PRO A 226 -25.97 8.62 18.38
N VAL A 227 -25.33 8.98 17.25
CA VAL A 227 -24.91 10.35 16.91
C VAL A 227 -25.27 10.65 15.46
N GLY A 228 -25.42 11.93 15.11
CA GLY A 228 -25.90 12.37 13.81
C GLY A 228 -24.75 12.55 12.79
N ILE A 229 -24.14 11.47 12.29
CA ILE A 229 -23.08 11.54 11.28
C ILE A 229 -23.39 10.53 10.15
N GLY A 230 -23.28 10.99 8.90
CA GLY A 230 -23.56 10.13 7.74
C GLY A 230 -24.98 9.58 7.71
N ASP A 231 -25.14 8.34 7.26
CA ASP A 231 -26.43 7.65 7.24
C ASP A 231 -26.78 7.03 8.59
N GLU A 232 -25.75 6.64 9.35
CA GLU A 232 -25.86 6.00 10.63
C GLU A 232 -24.53 6.14 11.39
N ALA A 233 -24.57 6.51 12.66
CA ALA A 233 -23.38 6.56 13.51
C ALA A 233 -23.70 6.33 14.99
N PHE A 234 -22.67 5.94 15.72
CA PHE A 234 -22.75 5.72 17.14
C PHE A 234 -21.40 5.93 17.83
N THR A 235 -21.45 6.24 19.11
CA THR A 235 -20.32 6.17 20.03
C THR A 235 -20.47 4.98 20.97
N GLY A 236 -19.37 4.51 21.52
CA GLY A 236 -19.34 3.41 22.47
C GLY A 236 -17.93 3.11 22.95
N ALA A 237 -17.76 1.97 23.62
CA ALA A 237 -16.46 1.48 24.04
C ALA A 237 -16.36 -0.04 23.83
N ASP A 238 -15.18 -0.50 23.43
CA ASP A 238 -14.86 -1.93 23.28
C ASP A 238 -13.62 -2.25 24.11
N LYS A 239 -13.53 -3.46 24.61
CA LYS A 239 -12.42 -3.91 25.46
C LYS A 239 -11.03 -3.71 24.81
N TYR A 240 -10.96 -3.79 23.49
CA TYR A 240 -9.68 -3.73 22.73
C TYR A 240 -9.51 -2.43 21.93
N LEU A 241 -10.60 -1.67 21.75
CA LEU A 241 -10.61 -0.44 20.97
C LEU A 241 -10.84 0.80 21.83
N ASP A 242 -11.00 0.63 23.16
CA ASP A 242 -11.34 1.72 24.08
C ASP A 242 -12.56 2.52 23.61
N GLY A 243 -12.57 3.82 23.83
CA GLY A 243 -13.61 4.71 23.29
C GLY A 243 -13.57 4.74 21.75
N LEU A 244 -14.73 4.80 21.12
CA LEU A 244 -14.87 4.85 19.67
C LEU A 244 -16.07 5.68 19.22
N CYS A 245 -15.96 6.22 17.99
CA CYS A 245 -17.04 6.82 17.23
C CYS A 245 -17.01 6.21 15.84
N VAL A 246 -18.09 5.57 15.41
CA VAL A 246 -18.18 4.86 14.13
C VAL A 246 -19.34 5.41 13.33
N PHE A 247 -19.15 5.63 12.03
CA PHE A 247 -20.21 6.06 11.13
C PHE A 247 -20.24 5.20 9.85
N ARG A 248 -21.40 5.17 9.22
CA ARG A 248 -21.61 4.71 7.84
C ARG A 248 -22.06 5.88 6.96
N LYS A 249 -21.49 5.98 5.76
CA LYS A 249 -21.97 6.87 4.70
C LYS A 249 -21.89 6.12 3.37
N GLY A 250 -23.04 5.82 2.77
CA GLY A 250 -23.10 4.97 1.59
C GLY A 250 -22.41 3.62 1.84
N ARG A 251 -21.41 3.33 1.03
CA ARG A 251 -20.57 2.11 1.13
C ARG A 251 -19.36 2.24 2.07
N TYR A 252 -19.18 3.39 2.70
CA TYR A 252 -18.05 3.65 3.57
C TYR A 252 -18.41 3.39 5.03
N ILE A 253 -17.49 2.80 5.78
CA ILE A 253 -17.48 2.73 7.24
C ILE A 253 -16.23 3.43 7.70
N GLY A 254 -16.38 4.42 8.55
CA GLY A 254 -15.27 5.19 9.08
C GLY A 254 -15.48 5.60 10.52
N GLY A 255 -14.48 6.24 11.08
CA GLY A 255 -14.57 6.75 12.42
C GLY A 255 -13.23 6.81 13.12
N PHE A 256 -13.32 6.85 14.45
CA PHE A 256 -12.18 6.92 15.35
C PHE A 256 -12.28 5.83 16.42
N ALA A 257 -11.15 5.29 16.84
CA ALA A 257 -11.04 4.27 17.87
C ALA A 257 -9.79 4.49 18.72
N ASN A 258 -9.65 3.73 19.79
CA ASN A 258 -8.58 3.86 20.77
C ASN A 258 -8.51 5.28 21.36
N LEU A 259 -9.67 5.88 21.63
CA LEU A 259 -9.79 7.25 22.12
C LEU A 259 -9.31 7.37 23.55
N LYS A 260 -8.30 8.19 23.78
CA LYS A 260 -7.75 8.46 25.11
C LYS A 260 -8.66 9.38 25.92
N GLY A 261 -8.85 9.07 27.20
CA GLY A 261 -9.52 9.96 28.14
C GLY A 261 -10.98 10.28 27.84
N GLY A 262 -11.68 9.44 27.07
CA GLY A 262 -13.08 9.66 26.73
C GLY A 262 -13.32 10.87 25.81
N ARG A 263 -12.32 11.26 25.01
CA ARG A 263 -12.42 12.38 24.07
C ARG A 263 -13.61 12.24 23.14
N ASP A 264 -14.39 13.31 23.01
CA ASP A 264 -15.38 13.45 21.96
C ASP A 264 -14.68 13.79 20.63
N VAL A 265 -14.96 12.99 19.61
CA VAL A 265 -14.44 13.12 18.23
C VAL A 265 -15.54 13.26 17.19
N THR A 266 -16.74 13.66 17.63
CA THR A 266 -17.91 13.79 16.73
C THR A 266 -17.64 14.80 15.62
N ALA A 267 -16.92 15.88 15.89
CA ALA A 267 -16.55 16.88 14.89
C ALA A 267 -15.58 16.32 13.84
N GLU A 268 -14.52 15.64 14.28
CA GLU A 268 -13.52 15.01 13.40
C GLU A 268 -14.12 13.87 12.57
N ALA A 269 -15.01 13.08 13.17
CA ALA A 269 -15.74 12.03 12.46
C ALA A 269 -16.69 12.62 11.41
N SER A 270 -17.34 13.75 11.70
CA SER A 270 -18.18 14.48 10.75
C SER A 270 -17.35 15.03 9.59
N GLN A 271 -16.16 15.56 9.85
CA GLN A 271 -15.24 16.04 8.81
C GLN A 271 -14.80 14.88 7.90
N LEU A 272 -14.42 13.72 8.48
CA LEU A 272 -14.08 12.53 7.71
C LEU A 272 -15.27 12.07 6.85
N ALA A 273 -16.47 12.02 7.40
CA ALA A 273 -17.67 11.66 6.66
C ALA A 273 -17.98 12.68 5.53
N ALA A 274 -17.75 13.97 5.76
CA ALA A 274 -17.98 15.02 4.76
C ALA A 274 -17.02 14.92 3.58
N SER A 275 -15.78 14.43 3.78
CA SER A 275 -14.77 14.27 2.72
C SER A 275 -15.05 13.10 1.77
N LEU A 276 -15.95 12.18 2.13
CA LEU A 276 -16.30 11.01 1.32
C LEU A 276 -17.22 11.40 0.15
N LYS A 277 -16.89 10.88 -1.03
CA LYS A 277 -17.61 11.13 -2.30
C LYS A 277 -18.66 10.06 -2.57
#